data_45bf1f97e9da8610e0fbbd9ea9a2ecaf
#
_entry.id   45bf1f97e9da8610e0fbbd9ea9a2ecaf
#
_cell.length_a   1.000
_cell.length_b   1.000
_cell.length_c   1.000
_cell.angle_alpha   90.00
_cell.angle_beta   90.00
_cell.angle_gamma   90.00
#
_symmetry.space_group_name_H-M   'P 1'
#
loop_
_entity.id
_entity.type
_entity.pdbx_description
1 polymer ?
#
loop_
_entity_poly.entity_id
_entity_poly.type
_entity_poly.pdbx_seq_one_letter_code
_entity_poly.pdbx_strand_id
1 'polypeptide(L)'
;YNKYKIKCALGKRGIGTKRIEGDKITPIGRYNIKFLLYRKDRIRKIKTKLKKIVIKKNMGWCDDPSSKKYNKLIHIPAKTSHEKLYKYDNSYDIILVLNYNMHPVKNGKGSAIFIHVAKRNYEKTLGCIAINKITLLKIISKIKKNTIVEILDQK
;
A
#
# COMPACT_ATOMS: atom_id res chain seq x y z
N TYR A 1 14.89 -3.19 -22.12
CA TYR A 1 13.95 -2.77 -21.05
C TYR A 1 12.60 -2.44 -21.69
N ASN A 2 11.60 -3.31 -21.52
CA ASN A 2 10.23 -2.98 -21.91
C ASN A 2 9.66 -1.96 -20.92
N LYS A 3 9.60 -0.69 -21.31
CA LYS A 3 8.96 0.36 -20.54
C LYS A 3 7.46 0.35 -20.81
N TYR A 4 6.67 -0.05 -19.84
CA TYR A 4 5.21 0.11 -19.90
C TYR A 4 4.82 1.38 -19.14
N LYS A 5 4.06 2.26 -19.79
CA LYS A 5 3.40 3.37 -19.11
C LYS A 5 2.06 2.87 -18.55
N ILE A 6 1.84 3.08 -17.27
CA ILE A 6 0.64 2.62 -16.56
C ILE A 6 0.02 3.81 -15.85
N LYS A 7 -1.27 4.00 -16.04
CA LYS A 7 -2.03 5.01 -15.31
C LYS A 7 -2.13 4.60 -13.84
N CYS A 8 -1.87 5.55 -12.92
CA CYS A 8 -2.04 5.36 -11.49
C CYS A 8 -2.67 6.60 -10.83
N ALA A 9 -3.29 6.39 -9.68
CA ALA A 9 -3.67 7.46 -8.78
C ALA A 9 -2.61 7.58 -7.66
N LEU A 10 -2.39 8.79 -7.20
CA LEU A 10 -1.42 9.15 -6.17
C LEU A 10 -2.12 9.94 -5.05
N GLY A 11 -1.36 10.29 -4.02
CA GLY A 11 -1.84 11.11 -2.91
C GLY A 11 -2.47 12.43 -3.37
N LYS A 12 -3.49 12.90 -2.64
CA LYS A 12 -4.22 14.15 -2.97
C LYS A 12 -3.31 15.35 -3.13
N ARG A 13 -2.19 15.39 -2.40
CA ARG A 13 -1.18 16.46 -2.45
C ARG A 13 0.03 16.11 -3.33
N GLY A 14 -0.10 15.07 -4.18
CA GLY A 14 0.94 14.69 -5.13
C GLY A 14 2.07 13.87 -4.52
N ILE A 15 3.22 13.92 -5.18
CA ILE A 15 4.46 13.26 -4.77
C ILE A 15 5.35 14.30 -4.06
N GLY A 16 6.03 13.89 -3.02
CA GLY A 16 6.93 14.79 -2.29
C GLY A 16 7.55 14.15 -1.05
N THR A 17 8.22 14.99 -0.25
CA THR A 17 8.73 14.56 1.05
C THR A 17 7.57 14.47 2.05
N LYS A 18 7.29 13.24 2.50
CA LYS A 18 6.28 13.03 3.53
C LYS A 18 6.81 13.49 4.89
N ARG A 19 6.04 14.32 5.59
CA ARG A 19 6.48 14.97 6.83
C ARG A 19 5.74 14.49 8.06
N ILE A 20 4.42 14.27 7.94
CA ILE A 20 3.54 13.89 9.04
C ILE A 20 2.52 12.84 8.59
N GLU A 21 1.98 12.11 9.57
CA GLU A 21 0.82 11.24 9.35
C GLU A 21 -0.35 12.06 8.77
N GLY A 22 -1.02 11.50 7.77
CA GLY A 22 -2.20 12.15 7.17
C GLY A 22 -1.93 13.32 6.23
N ASP A 23 -0.69 13.63 5.86
CA ASP A 23 -0.36 14.74 4.95
C ASP A 23 -0.77 14.54 3.49
N LYS A 24 -1.29 13.36 3.14
CA LYS A 24 -1.81 12.98 1.81
C LYS A 24 -0.78 13.05 0.68
N ILE A 25 0.50 12.94 1.02
CA ILE A 25 1.63 12.92 0.09
C ILE A 25 2.05 11.47 -0.19
N THR A 26 2.28 11.15 -1.45
CA THR A 26 2.98 9.92 -1.86
C THR A 26 4.48 10.17 -1.73
N PRO A 27 5.19 9.42 -0.87
CA PRO A 27 6.57 9.77 -0.51
C PRO A 27 7.57 9.46 -1.62
N ILE A 28 8.42 10.43 -1.96
CA ILE A 28 9.60 10.22 -2.80
C ILE A 28 10.54 9.21 -2.13
N GLY A 29 11.14 8.33 -2.92
CA GLY A 29 12.15 7.41 -2.43
C GLY A 29 12.16 6.07 -3.15
N ARG A 30 12.98 5.17 -2.64
CA ARG A 30 13.16 3.80 -3.14
C ARG A 30 12.70 2.82 -2.06
N TYR A 31 11.75 1.97 -2.40
CA TYR A 31 11.09 1.08 -1.44
C TYR A 31 11.12 -0.36 -1.91
N ASN A 32 11.34 -1.27 -0.97
CA ASN A 32 11.12 -2.69 -1.18
C ASN A 32 9.65 -3.05 -0.91
N ILE A 33 9.16 -4.07 -1.60
CA ILE A 33 7.86 -4.67 -1.32
C ILE A 33 8.04 -5.73 -0.25
N LYS A 34 7.42 -5.54 0.91
CA LYS A 34 7.58 -6.44 2.07
C LYS A 34 6.77 -7.73 1.93
N PHE A 35 5.52 -7.61 1.56
CA PHE A 35 4.58 -8.72 1.34
C PHE A 35 3.33 -8.24 0.60
N LEU A 36 2.50 -9.18 0.24
CA LEU A 36 1.22 -8.96 -0.42
C LEU A 36 0.08 -9.38 0.50
N LEU A 37 -0.92 -8.50 0.63
CA LEU A 37 -2.19 -8.80 1.27
C LEU A 37 -3.27 -8.95 0.18
N TYR A 38 -4.21 -9.88 0.33
CA TYR A 38 -5.26 -10.06 -0.67
C TYR A 38 -6.55 -10.65 -0.13
N ARG A 39 -7.65 -10.39 -0.81
CA ARG A 39 -8.98 -10.94 -0.55
C ARG A 39 -9.13 -12.28 -1.28
N LYS A 40 -8.96 -13.39 -0.56
CA LYS A 40 -9.09 -14.75 -1.12
C LYS A 40 -10.50 -15.04 -1.67
N ASP A 41 -11.52 -14.42 -1.09
CA ASP A 41 -12.92 -14.53 -1.53
C ASP A 41 -13.18 -13.81 -2.87
N ARG A 42 -12.32 -12.88 -3.29
CA ARG A 42 -12.44 -12.11 -4.55
C ARG A 42 -11.39 -12.47 -5.58
N ILE A 43 -10.27 -13.06 -5.15
CA ILE A 43 -9.15 -13.43 -6.03
C ILE A 43 -8.73 -14.85 -5.71
N ARG A 44 -9.16 -15.79 -6.56
CA ARG A 44 -8.92 -17.22 -6.35
C ARG A 44 -7.45 -17.61 -6.46
N LYS A 45 -6.72 -17.02 -7.40
CA LYS A 45 -5.32 -17.37 -7.67
C LYS A 45 -4.48 -16.12 -7.93
N ILE A 46 -3.41 -15.96 -7.16
CA ILE A 46 -2.38 -14.94 -7.39
C ILE A 46 -1.05 -15.65 -7.66
N LYS A 47 -0.50 -15.43 -8.85
CA LYS A 47 0.84 -15.89 -9.23
C LYS A 47 1.86 -14.86 -8.77
N THR A 48 2.66 -15.19 -7.76
CA THR A 48 3.68 -14.28 -7.22
C THR A 48 4.75 -15.05 -6.45
N LYS A 49 5.95 -14.48 -6.37
CA LYS A 49 7.06 -14.93 -5.51
C LYS A 49 7.08 -14.22 -4.15
N LEU A 50 6.21 -13.24 -3.93
CA LEU A 50 6.08 -12.53 -2.66
C LEU A 50 5.38 -13.39 -1.60
N LYS A 51 5.70 -13.15 -0.33
CA LYS A 51 4.90 -13.67 0.79
C LYS A 51 3.46 -13.16 0.66
N LYS A 52 2.48 -14.06 0.70
CA LYS A 52 1.05 -13.76 0.63
C LYS A 52 0.40 -13.88 1.99
N ILE A 53 -0.44 -12.90 2.34
CA ILE A 53 -1.27 -12.92 3.55
C ILE A 53 -2.72 -12.67 3.12
N VAL A 54 -3.63 -13.53 3.56
CA VAL A 54 -5.07 -13.38 3.29
C VAL A 54 -5.64 -12.31 4.21
N ILE A 55 -6.34 -11.33 3.65
CA ILE A 55 -7.05 -10.32 4.42
C ILE A 55 -8.29 -10.95 5.08
N LYS A 56 -8.37 -10.83 6.39
CA LYS A 56 -9.51 -11.27 7.22
C LYS A 56 -10.25 -10.06 7.78
N LYS A 57 -11.52 -10.25 8.18
CA LYS A 57 -12.38 -9.18 8.73
C LYS A 57 -11.79 -8.51 9.98
N ASN A 58 -10.98 -9.23 10.75
CA ASN A 58 -10.33 -8.77 11.98
C ASN A 58 -8.91 -8.22 11.75
N MET A 59 -8.61 -7.71 10.54
CA MET A 59 -7.29 -7.16 10.23
C MET A 59 -7.36 -5.66 9.98
N GLY A 60 -6.43 -4.93 10.58
CA GLY A 60 -6.23 -3.50 10.40
C GLY A 60 -4.77 -3.13 10.26
N TRP A 61 -4.51 -1.89 9.89
CA TRP A 61 -3.18 -1.30 9.87
C TRP A 61 -3.15 -0.13 10.83
N CYS A 62 -2.29 -0.17 11.83
CA CYS A 62 -2.21 0.86 12.86
C CYS A 62 -1.59 2.14 12.29
N ASP A 63 -2.34 3.23 12.35
CA ASP A 63 -1.94 4.58 11.95
C ASP A 63 -1.89 5.58 13.12
N ASP A 64 -1.94 5.06 14.35
CA ASP A 64 -1.87 5.84 15.57
C ASP A 64 -0.42 6.14 15.95
N PRO A 65 0.06 7.40 15.84
CA PRO A 65 1.44 7.76 16.14
C PRO A 65 1.85 7.52 17.60
N SER A 66 0.90 7.42 18.52
CA SER A 66 1.17 7.15 19.94
C SER A 66 1.37 5.67 20.24
N SER A 67 0.99 4.80 19.31
CA SER A 67 1.02 3.35 19.51
C SER A 67 2.41 2.74 19.23
N LYS A 68 2.84 1.80 20.07
CA LYS A 68 4.00 0.92 19.80
C LYS A 68 3.80 0.03 18.57
N LYS A 69 2.56 -0.08 18.08
CA LYS A 69 2.20 -0.82 16.89
C LYS A 69 2.08 0.09 15.64
N TYR A 70 2.46 1.35 15.75
CA TYR A 70 2.42 2.29 14.63
C TYR A 70 3.06 1.73 13.38
N ASN A 71 2.39 1.90 12.23
CA ASN A 71 2.78 1.40 10.92
C ASN A 71 2.99 -0.13 10.86
N LYS A 72 2.13 -0.87 11.54
CA LYS A 72 2.13 -2.35 11.56
C LYS A 72 0.73 -2.92 11.32
N LEU A 73 0.72 -4.14 10.79
CA LEU A 73 -0.48 -4.98 10.72
C LEU A 73 -0.93 -5.35 12.14
N ILE A 74 -2.21 -5.18 12.44
CA ILE A 74 -2.81 -5.47 13.75
C ILE A 74 -4.09 -6.28 13.63
N HIS A 75 -4.48 -6.93 14.73
CA HIS A 75 -5.81 -7.49 14.89
C HIS A 75 -6.77 -6.41 15.40
N ILE A 76 -7.99 -6.41 14.88
CA ILE A 76 -9.07 -5.52 15.32
C ILE A 76 -10.27 -6.36 15.82
N PRO A 77 -11.08 -5.85 16.78
CA PRO A 77 -11.07 -4.48 17.29
C PRO A 77 -9.82 -4.14 18.09
N ALA A 78 -9.39 -2.88 18.02
CA ALA A 78 -8.27 -2.33 18.77
C ALA A 78 -8.61 -0.90 19.23
N LYS A 79 -8.06 -0.49 20.38
CA LYS A 79 -8.27 0.87 20.92
C LYS A 79 -7.51 1.95 20.14
N THR A 80 -6.42 1.57 19.48
CA THR A 80 -5.60 2.47 18.67
C THR A 80 -6.28 2.82 17.36
N SER A 81 -6.05 4.01 16.84
CA SER A 81 -6.47 4.39 15.49
C SER A 81 -5.88 3.43 14.46
N HIS A 82 -6.69 3.03 13.51
CA HIS A 82 -6.27 2.07 12.49
C HIS A 82 -7.16 2.14 11.24
N GLU A 83 -6.60 1.73 10.14
CA GLU A 83 -7.32 1.51 8.89
C GLU A 83 -7.79 0.06 8.79
N LYS A 84 -9.08 -0.16 8.53
CA LYS A 84 -9.62 -1.49 8.24
C LYS A 84 -9.14 -1.98 6.88
N LEU A 85 -8.59 -3.20 6.81
CA LEU A 85 -8.10 -3.76 5.55
C LEU A 85 -9.17 -4.53 4.78
N TYR A 86 -10.18 -5.08 5.48
CA TYR A 86 -11.29 -5.78 4.85
C TYR A 86 -12.37 -4.77 4.42
N LYS A 87 -12.25 -4.25 3.18
CA LYS A 87 -13.18 -3.24 2.65
C LYS A 87 -14.29 -3.86 1.81
N TYR A 88 -15.44 -3.18 1.73
CA TYR A 88 -16.53 -3.58 0.85
C TYR A 88 -16.26 -3.22 -0.61
N ASP A 89 -15.61 -2.08 -0.85
CA ASP A 89 -15.13 -1.72 -2.20
C ASP A 89 -13.94 -2.58 -2.62
N ASN A 90 -13.54 -2.47 -3.89
CA ASN A 90 -12.48 -3.30 -4.45
C ASN A 90 -11.07 -2.76 -4.20
N SER A 91 -10.93 -1.61 -3.54
CA SER A 91 -9.63 -0.91 -3.42
C SER A 91 -8.57 -1.77 -2.73
N TYR A 92 -8.96 -2.58 -1.75
CA TYR A 92 -8.07 -3.46 -1.00
C TYR A 92 -8.24 -4.96 -1.34
N ASP A 93 -8.72 -5.25 -2.55
CA ASP A 93 -8.69 -6.64 -3.03
C ASP A 93 -7.28 -7.20 -3.10
N ILE A 94 -6.31 -6.31 -3.42
CA ILE A 94 -4.87 -6.59 -3.44
C ILE A 94 -4.14 -5.37 -2.88
N ILE A 95 -3.17 -5.61 -2.00
CA ILE A 95 -2.28 -4.61 -1.43
C ILE A 95 -0.85 -5.11 -1.52
N LEU A 96 0.04 -4.33 -2.12
CA LEU A 96 1.48 -4.47 -1.97
C LEU A 96 1.95 -3.50 -0.88
N VAL A 97 2.54 -4.02 0.17
CA VAL A 97 3.02 -3.22 1.30
C VAL A 97 4.45 -2.77 1.02
N LEU A 98 4.68 -1.46 0.91
CA LEU A 98 6.00 -0.87 0.77
C LEU A 98 6.66 -0.69 2.15
N ASN A 99 7.99 -0.80 2.21
CA ASN A 99 8.73 -0.67 3.47
C ASN A 99 8.95 0.78 3.94
N TYR A 100 8.11 1.71 3.48
CA TYR A 100 8.15 3.09 3.94
C TYR A 100 8.01 3.17 5.46
N ASN A 101 8.90 3.92 6.11
CA ASN A 101 8.89 4.17 7.57
C ASN A 101 8.75 2.89 8.42
N MET A 102 9.49 1.84 8.10
CA MET A 102 9.42 0.56 8.82
C MET A 102 10.69 0.21 9.62
N HIS A 103 11.86 0.64 9.16
CA HIS A 103 13.13 0.25 9.78
C HIS A 103 14.15 1.41 9.78
N PRO A 104 14.23 2.17 10.88
CA PRO A 104 13.36 2.18 12.06
C PRO A 104 12.03 2.90 11.80
N VAL A 105 10.99 2.52 12.53
CA VAL A 105 9.73 3.26 12.53
C VAL A 105 9.92 4.57 13.28
N LYS A 106 9.56 5.68 12.62
CA LYS A 106 9.51 7.03 13.22
C LYS A 106 8.04 7.42 13.41
N ASN A 107 7.59 7.51 14.65
CA ASN A 107 6.20 7.79 14.97
C ASN A 107 5.76 9.14 14.38
N GLY A 108 4.58 9.18 13.80
CA GLY A 108 4.00 10.38 13.18
C GLY A 108 4.57 10.77 11.82
N LYS A 109 5.54 10.03 11.27
CA LYS A 109 6.15 10.34 9.96
C LYS A 109 5.47 9.67 8.78
N GLY A 110 4.33 9.06 9.01
CA GLY A 110 3.50 8.42 8.01
C GLY A 110 3.48 6.90 8.10
N SER A 111 2.37 6.32 7.70
CA SER A 111 2.08 4.88 7.74
C SER A 111 1.33 4.43 6.50
N ALA A 112 1.19 3.10 6.34
CA ALA A 112 0.31 2.49 5.35
C ALA A 112 0.56 2.99 3.91
N ILE A 113 1.81 3.03 3.46
CA ILE A 113 2.12 3.33 2.06
C ILE A 113 2.07 2.04 1.26
N PHE A 114 0.97 1.90 0.51
CA PHE A 114 0.64 0.72 -0.26
C PHE A 114 0.56 1.00 -1.76
N ILE A 115 0.68 -0.07 -2.56
CA ILE A 115 0.15 -0.10 -3.93
C ILE A 115 -1.09 -0.97 -3.89
N HIS A 116 -2.24 -0.43 -4.28
CA HIS A 116 -3.53 -1.12 -4.22
C HIS A 116 -4.38 -0.91 -5.48
N VAL A 117 -5.58 -1.47 -5.51
CA VAL A 117 -6.48 -1.36 -6.66
C VAL A 117 -7.08 0.04 -6.75
N ALA A 118 -6.98 0.65 -7.93
CA ALA A 118 -7.58 1.96 -8.19
C ALA A 118 -9.11 1.86 -8.21
N LYS A 119 -9.78 2.88 -7.69
CA LYS A 119 -11.21 3.08 -7.89
C LYS A 119 -11.49 3.41 -9.37
N ARG A 120 -12.75 3.23 -9.80
CA ARG A 120 -13.15 3.36 -11.20
C ARG A 120 -12.63 4.63 -11.89
N ASN A 121 -12.67 5.76 -11.21
CA ASN A 121 -12.27 7.06 -11.74
C ASN A 121 -10.84 7.47 -11.36
N TYR A 122 -10.00 6.55 -10.84
CA TYR A 122 -8.67 6.88 -10.32
C TYR A 122 -8.69 8.03 -9.32
N GLU A 123 -9.64 8.00 -8.38
CA GLU A 123 -9.69 8.96 -7.29
C GLU A 123 -8.35 9.02 -6.56
N LYS A 124 -7.91 10.23 -6.25
CA LYS A 124 -6.68 10.48 -5.49
C LYS A 124 -6.73 9.79 -4.13
N THR A 125 -5.59 9.29 -3.69
CA THR A 125 -5.44 8.54 -2.44
C THR A 125 -5.03 9.46 -1.26
N LEU A 126 -4.86 8.88 -0.10
CA LEU A 126 -4.29 9.56 1.07
C LEU A 126 -2.75 9.42 1.17
N GLY A 127 -2.09 8.98 0.09
CA GLY A 127 -0.64 8.81 0.00
C GLY A 127 -0.22 7.50 -0.69
N CYS A 128 -1.12 6.55 -0.83
CA CYS A 128 -0.89 5.30 -1.55
C CYS A 128 -0.81 5.50 -3.06
N ILE A 129 -0.36 4.48 -3.76
CA ILE A 129 -0.39 4.37 -5.22
C ILE A 129 -1.54 3.42 -5.58
N ALA A 130 -2.45 3.84 -6.46
CA ALA A 130 -3.54 2.98 -6.90
C ALA A 130 -3.46 2.70 -8.40
N ILE A 131 -3.60 1.42 -8.78
CA ILE A 131 -3.44 0.91 -10.14
C ILE A 131 -4.64 0.03 -10.50
N ASN A 132 -5.01 0.00 -11.78
CA ASN A 132 -6.05 -0.90 -12.28
C ASN A 132 -5.78 -2.35 -11.85
N LYS A 133 -6.81 -3.08 -11.42
CA LYS A 133 -6.71 -4.44 -10.87
C LYS A 133 -6.03 -5.43 -11.82
N ILE A 134 -6.40 -5.45 -13.09
CA ILE A 134 -5.84 -6.37 -14.09
C ILE A 134 -4.35 -6.07 -14.31
N THR A 135 -4.02 -4.80 -14.41
CA THR A 135 -2.63 -4.33 -14.55
C THR A 135 -1.80 -4.69 -13.31
N LEU A 136 -2.36 -4.49 -12.12
CA LEU A 136 -1.69 -4.83 -10.86
C LEU A 136 -1.39 -6.34 -10.76
N LEU A 137 -2.35 -7.20 -11.13
CA LEU A 137 -2.14 -8.65 -11.19
C LEU A 137 -1.02 -9.06 -12.16
N LYS A 138 -0.96 -8.42 -13.34
CA LYS A 138 0.12 -8.64 -14.32
C LYS A 138 1.49 -8.24 -13.75
N ILE A 139 1.56 -7.10 -13.07
CA ILE A 139 2.79 -6.62 -12.42
C ILE A 139 3.24 -7.60 -11.34
N ILE A 140 2.33 -8.00 -10.46
CA ILE A 140 2.59 -8.91 -9.34
C ILE A 140 3.22 -10.22 -9.80
N SER A 141 2.80 -10.76 -10.95
CA SER A 141 3.37 -11.99 -11.49
C SER A 141 4.85 -11.87 -11.90
N LYS A 142 5.33 -10.63 -12.14
CA LYS A 142 6.70 -10.32 -12.56
C LYS A 142 7.58 -9.83 -11.41
N ILE A 143 7.01 -9.45 -10.27
CA ILE A 143 7.75 -8.96 -9.11
C ILE A 143 8.61 -10.07 -8.51
N LYS A 144 9.86 -9.73 -8.23
CA LYS A 144 10.84 -10.56 -7.53
C LYS A 144 11.04 -10.03 -6.10
N LYS A 145 11.64 -10.84 -5.22
CA LYS A 145 11.91 -10.49 -3.82
C LYS A 145 12.71 -9.18 -3.66
N ASN A 146 13.60 -8.89 -4.60
CA ASN A 146 14.46 -7.70 -4.63
C ASN A 146 13.96 -6.58 -5.56
N THR A 147 12.72 -6.65 -6.03
CA THR A 147 12.12 -5.57 -6.83
C THR A 147 12.00 -4.31 -5.98
N ILE A 148 12.49 -3.20 -6.53
CA ILE A 148 12.41 -1.88 -5.92
C ILE A 148 11.34 -1.07 -6.64
N VAL A 149 10.51 -0.39 -5.84
CA VAL A 149 9.59 0.64 -6.30
C VAL A 149 10.28 1.99 -6.06
N GLU A 150 10.54 2.72 -7.12
CA GLU A 150 11.12 4.05 -7.04
C GLU A 150 10.04 5.09 -7.34
N ILE A 151 9.85 6.03 -6.42
CA ILE A 151 8.89 7.13 -6.52
C ILE A 151 9.68 8.40 -6.72
N LEU A 152 9.53 9.00 -7.89
CA LEU A 152 10.24 10.19 -8.32
C LEU A 152 9.28 11.35 -8.54
N ASP A 153 9.67 12.55 -8.12
CA ASP A 153 9.01 13.77 -8.54
C ASP A 153 9.51 14.08 -9.97
N GLN A 154 8.59 14.07 -10.91
CA GLN A 154 8.89 14.52 -12.28
C GLN A 154 8.69 16.04 -12.28
N LYS A 155 9.76 16.78 -12.06
CA LYS A 155 9.80 18.19 -12.41
C LYS A 155 9.81 18.39 -13.92
#